data_9e09d9889361e198b2b5c51de06590d6
#
_entry.id   9e09d9889361e198b2b5c51de06590d6
#
_cell.length_a   1.000
_cell.length_b   1.000
_cell.length_c   1.000
_cell.angle_alpha   90.00
_cell.angle_beta   90.00
_cell.angle_gamma   90.00
#
_symmetry.space_group_name_H-M   'P 1'
#
loop_
_entity.id
_entity.type
_entity.pdbx_description
1 polymer ?
#
loop_
_entity_poly.entity_id
_entity_poly.type
_entity_poly.pdbx_seq_one_letter_code
_entity_poly.pdbx_strand_id
1 'polypeptide(L)'
;MIATGLMATPCAAQPVIGSGDPFQTAFREMIARPGDPDAAVRYARLAAERGDSRAAITALERVLRINPSLDNIRLEIASIHLAAGSPDLAALYARQALESPSIPPDVAVRAREIVAQAERGASRSLLEVSLFAGARWDSNANGVTPAGTTVPIYTPVPGGFFVVPTQLPASGEESWSSVLGARLYHRYDLELQREAAWETNASLFDQRFASIPRAYDLSVVTLDSGPRIGVTEVGENGLLSLRPAVRVGWIGYADSTYSWQYGAGLTAELRLPPRWTFEVTGIAGFGNFINSDFRPTARLYTGSEFILNAAVSYAITPTTRITGSFSYFEGNARVDYYARSGLGGFIGAQTAFNIGDYQVGATARLGVRQVNYDSPDPVLNPFTERKDTRWEGGVSLIFPVTRSVAITVEYDGFDQRSNYEIYRFDNHAFTAGVRVSL
;
A
#
# COMPACT_ATOMS: atom_id res chain seq x y z
N MET A 1 14.48 -10.14 -68.07
CA MET A 1 15.35 -11.25 -67.68
C MET A 1 14.81 -11.85 -66.38
N ILE A 2 14.48 -13.10 -66.46
CA ILE A 2 13.80 -13.95 -65.52
C ILE A 2 14.75 -14.26 -64.35
N ALA A 3 14.32 -14.07 -63.11
CA ALA A 3 15.00 -14.63 -61.92
C ALA A 3 13.97 -15.42 -61.11
N THR A 4 14.17 -16.70 -61.11
CA THR A 4 13.44 -17.80 -60.51
C THR A 4 13.54 -17.73 -58.97
N GLY A 5 12.41 -17.57 -58.26
CA GLY A 5 12.35 -17.68 -56.83
C GLY A 5 12.21 -19.15 -56.38
N LEU A 6 13.12 -19.59 -55.52
CA LEU A 6 12.96 -20.85 -54.77
C LEU A 6 11.94 -20.60 -53.63
N MET A 7 10.83 -21.31 -53.69
CA MET A 7 9.90 -21.43 -52.54
C MET A 7 10.47 -22.48 -51.57
N ALA A 8 10.88 -22.02 -50.40
CA ALA A 8 11.17 -22.89 -49.26
C ALA A 8 9.82 -23.23 -48.57
N THR A 9 9.43 -24.47 -48.59
CA THR A 9 8.32 -25.02 -47.79
C THR A 9 8.69 -24.97 -46.32
N PRO A 10 7.80 -24.43 -45.44
CA PRO A 10 8.03 -24.50 -44.00
C PRO A 10 7.88 -25.96 -43.54
N CYS A 11 8.97 -26.52 -43.04
CA CYS A 11 8.95 -27.76 -42.29
C CYS A 11 8.09 -27.56 -41.05
N ALA A 12 6.93 -28.22 -41.01
CA ALA A 12 6.08 -28.28 -39.81
C ALA A 12 6.88 -29.01 -38.72
N ALA A 13 7.35 -28.25 -37.73
CA ALA A 13 7.93 -28.81 -36.52
C ALA A 13 6.82 -29.64 -35.84
N GLN A 14 7.00 -30.95 -35.80
CA GLN A 14 6.19 -31.82 -34.94
C GLN A 14 6.37 -31.38 -33.50
N PRO A 15 5.27 -31.28 -32.70
CA PRO A 15 5.43 -30.97 -31.29
C PRO A 15 6.21 -32.09 -30.63
N VAL A 16 7.36 -31.75 -30.08
CA VAL A 16 8.13 -32.63 -29.19
C VAL A 16 7.15 -33.00 -28.04
N ILE A 17 6.81 -34.29 -27.96
CA ILE A 17 6.11 -34.85 -26.81
C ILE A 17 7.09 -34.86 -25.65
N GLY A 18 7.29 -33.68 -25.04
CA GLY A 18 7.97 -33.52 -23.79
C GLY A 18 7.08 -34.06 -22.65
N SER A 19 7.69 -34.66 -21.67
CA SER A 19 7.16 -35.19 -20.39
C SER A 19 5.82 -34.60 -20.02
N GLY A 20 4.74 -35.41 -20.01
CA GLY A 20 3.35 -34.98 -20.02
C GLY A 20 3.04 -33.94 -18.94
N ASP A 21 2.35 -32.90 -19.35
CA ASP A 21 1.81 -31.87 -18.46
C ASP A 21 1.24 -32.52 -17.18
N PRO A 22 1.72 -32.18 -15.96
CA PRO A 22 1.27 -32.77 -14.71
C PRO A 22 -0.26 -32.76 -14.57
N PHE A 23 -0.91 -31.73 -15.07
CA PHE A 23 -2.36 -31.59 -15.10
C PHE A 23 -3.03 -32.66 -15.98
N GLN A 24 -2.53 -32.88 -17.18
CA GLN A 24 -3.05 -33.92 -18.09
C GLN A 24 -2.82 -35.33 -17.54
N THR A 25 -1.74 -35.52 -16.82
CA THR A 25 -1.42 -36.80 -16.16
C THR A 25 -2.39 -37.03 -14.99
N ALA A 26 -2.59 -36.03 -14.11
CA ALA A 26 -3.55 -36.12 -13.01
C ALA A 26 -4.99 -36.30 -13.51
N PHE A 27 -5.36 -35.62 -14.59
CA PHE A 27 -6.68 -35.80 -15.22
C PHE A 27 -6.91 -37.24 -15.68
N ARG A 28 -5.95 -37.85 -16.38
CA ARG A 28 -6.04 -39.25 -16.83
C ARG A 28 -6.12 -40.23 -15.65
N GLU A 29 -5.34 -40.00 -14.60
CA GLU A 29 -5.39 -40.82 -13.37
C GLU A 29 -6.75 -40.74 -12.69
N MET A 30 -7.32 -39.54 -12.56
CA MET A 30 -8.65 -39.34 -11.99
C MET A 30 -9.76 -40.03 -12.79
N ILE A 31 -9.66 -39.96 -14.14
CA ILE A 31 -10.63 -40.64 -15.03
C ILE A 31 -10.49 -42.16 -14.92
N ALA A 32 -9.26 -42.67 -14.86
CA ALA A 32 -8.98 -44.10 -14.77
C ALA A 32 -9.42 -44.70 -13.40
N ARG A 33 -9.44 -43.89 -12.35
CA ARG A 33 -9.80 -44.30 -10.98
C ARG A 33 -10.84 -43.34 -10.38
N PRO A 34 -12.12 -43.38 -10.79
CA PRO A 34 -13.10 -42.36 -10.47
C PRO A 34 -13.49 -42.25 -8.97
N GLY A 35 -13.19 -43.29 -8.17
CA GLY A 35 -13.46 -43.34 -6.74
C GLY A 35 -12.22 -43.13 -5.87
N ASP A 36 -11.05 -42.92 -6.47
CA ASP A 36 -9.79 -42.69 -5.75
C ASP A 36 -9.71 -41.24 -5.27
N PRO A 37 -9.80 -40.99 -3.93
CA PRO A 37 -9.77 -39.62 -3.40
C PRO A 37 -8.43 -38.91 -3.66
N ASP A 38 -7.30 -39.63 -3.62
CA ASP A 38 -6.00 -39.04 -3.84
C ASP A 38 -5.79 -38.58 -5.28
N ALA A 39 -6.27 -39.37 -6.25
CA ALA A 39 -6.23 -38.97 -7.67
C ALA A 39 -7.10 -37.72 -7.92
N ALA A 40 -8.29 -37.67 -7.31
CA ALA A 40 -9.18 -36.51 -7.43
C ALA A 40 -8.59 -35.26 -6.78
N VAL A 41 -7.98 -35.36 -5.59
CA VAL A 41 -7.32 -34.23 -4.90
C VAL A 41 -6.15 -33.71 -5.70
N ARG A 42 -5.29 -34.58 -6.24
CA ARG A 42 -4.17 -34.13 -7.11
C ARG A 42 -4.67 -33.36 -8.32
N TYR A 43 -5.67 -33.86 -9.02
CA TYR A 43 -6.27 -33.16 -10.14
C TYR A 43 -6.90 -31.83 -9.73
N ALA A 44 -7.69 -31.83 -8.63
CA ALA A 44 -8.40 -30.65 -8.16
C ALA A 44 -7.43 -29.50 -7.76
N ARG A 45 -6.30 -29.81 -7.13
CA ARG A 45 -5.27 -28.81 -6.82
C ARG A 45 -4.70 -28.17 -8.08
N LEU A 46 -4.31 -28.97 -9.06
CA LEU A 46 -3.77 -28.46 -10.32
C LEU A 46 -4.80 -27.69 -11.15
N ALA A 47 -6.07 -28.06 -11.09
CA ALA A 47 -7.17 -27.31 -11.71
C ALA A 47 -7.40 -25.96 -11.00
N ALA A 48 -7.41 -25.94 -9.66
CA ALA A 48 -7.55 -24.71 -8.88
C ALA A 48 -6.36 -23.75 -9.10
N GLU A 49 -5.12 -24.25 -9.18
CA GLU A 49 -3.93 -23.46 -9.50
C GLU A 49 -4.00 -22.79 -10.89
N ARG A 50 -4.75 -23.38 -11.82
CA ARG A 50 -5.02 -22.84 -13.16
C ARG A 50 -6.24 -21.89 -13.18
N GLY A 51 -6.91 -21.71 -12.04
CA GLY A 51 -8.13 -20.90 -11.93
C GLY A 51 -9.41 -21.64 -12.30
N ASP A 52 -9.36 -22.93 -12.64
CA ASP A 52 -10.54 -23.74 -12.93
C ASP A 52 -11.11 -24.41 -11.66
N SER A 53 -11.63 -23.56 -10.76
CA SER A 53 -12.27 -24.00 -9.52
C SER A 53 -13.49 -24.92 -9.77
N ARG A 54 -14.19 -24.71 -10.89
CA ARG A 54 -15.37 -25.51 -11.25
C ARG A 54 -14.98 -26.96 -11.54
N ALA A 55 -13.97 -27.17 -12.37
CA ALA A 55 -13.47 -28.51 -12.67
C ALA A 55 -12.92 -29.21 -11.42
N ALA A 56 -12.22 -28.47 -10.56
CA ALA A 56 -11.71 -28.97 -9.28
C ALA A 56 -12.84 -29.46 -8.36
N ILE A 57 -13.86 -28.63 -8.13
CA ILE A 57 -15.02 -28.98 -7.28
C ILE A 57 -15.77 -30.18 -7.85
N THR A 58 -16.06 -30.18 -9.16
CA THR A 58 -16.78 -31.28 -9.81
C THR A 58 -16.07 -32.62 -9.64
N ALA A 59 -14.75 -32.64 -9.72
CA ALA A 59 -13.97 -33.87 -9.52
C ALA A 59 -14.07 -34.38 -8.06
N LEU A 60 -14.00 -33.51 -7.07
CA LEU A 60 -14.11 -33.87 -5.65
C LEU A 60 -15.54 -34.27 -5.26
N GLU A 61 -16.56 -33.60 -5.77
CA GLU A 61 -17.95 -33.95 -5.54
C GLU A 61 -18.30 -35.32 -6.11
N ARG A 62 -17.69 -35.73 -7.22
CA ARG A 62 -17.84 -37.08 -7.76
C ARG A 62 -17.33 -38.13 -6.78
N VAL A 63 -16.23 -37.91 -6.12
CA VAL A 63 -15.68 -38.81 -5.09
C VAL A 63 -16.60 -38.85 -3.88
N LEU A 64 -17.13 -37.71 -3.40
CA LEU A 64 -18.09 -37.66 -2.30
C LEU A 64 -19.41 -38.39 -2.61
N ARG A 65 -19.86 -38.44 -3.86
CA ARG A 65 -21.03 -39.22 -4.26
C ARG A 65 -20.81 -40.73 -4.13
N ILE A 66 -19.57 -41.16 -4.34
CA ILE A 66 -19.20 -42.59 -4.19
C ILE A 66 -19.00 -42.94 -2.73
N ASN A 67 -18.34 -42.06 -1.96
CA ASN A 67 -18.12 -42.23 -0.54
C ASN A 67 -18.39 -40.93 0.23
N PRO A 68 -19.62 -40.79 0.78
CA PRO A 68 -20.01 -39.57 1.50
C PRO A 68 -19.32 -39.35 2.86
N SER A 69 -18.58 -40.31 3.39
CA SER A 69 -17.92 -40.22 4.69
C SER A 69 -16.53 -39.57 4.62
N LEU A 70 -16.09 -39.11 3.45
CA LEU A 70 -14.79 -38.52 3.24
C LEU A 70 -14.73 -37.03 3.66
N ASP A 71 -14.64 -36.75 4.96
CA ASP A 71 -14.64 -35.40 5.51
C ASP A 71 -13.46 -34.54 5.01
N ASN A 72 -12.31 -35.16 4.76
CA ASN A 72 -11.17 -34.47 4.14
C ASN A 72 -11.51 -33.90 2.76
N ILE A 73 -12.29 -34.63 1.94
CA ILE A 73 -12.70 -34.16 0.61
C ILE A 73 -13.68 -32.98 0.72
N ARG A 74 -14.59 -32.99 1.73
CA ARG A 74 -15.45 -31.83 2.01
C ARG A 74 -14.60 -30.59 2.33
N LEU A 75 -13.53 -30.75 3.11
CA LEU A 75 -12.66 -29.61 3.43
C LEU A 75 -11.83 -29.13 2.22
N GLU A 76 -11.43 -30.00 1.31
CA GLU A 76 -10.78 -29.56 0.06
C GLU A 76 -11.76 -28.74 -0.80
N ILE A 77 -13.02 -29.19 -0.93
CA ILE A 77 -14.07 -28.41 -1.62
C ILE A 77 -14.31 -27.07 -0.92
N ALA A 78 -14.42 -27.06 0.41
CA ALA A 78 -14.58 -25.84 1.20
C ALA A 78 -13.41 -24.86 0.97
N SER A 79 -12.18 -25.36 0.95
CA SER A 79 -10.98 -24.54 0.70
C SER A 79 -10.98 -23.94 -0.71
N ILE A 80 -11.44 -24.70 -1.73
CA ILE A 80 -11.54 -24.20 -3.11
C ILE A 80 -12.64 -23.13 -3.21
N HIS A 81 -13.80 -23.33 -2.58
CA HIS A 81 -14.85 -22.31 -2.52
C HIS A 81 -14.39 -21.03 -1.85
N LEU A 82 -13.62 -21.15 -0.77
CA LEU A 82 -13.07 -20.00 -0.06
C LEU A 82 -12.11 -19.21 -0.96
N ALA A 83 -11.20 -19.92 -1.65
CA ALA A 83 -10.26 -19.31 -2.60
C ALA A 83 -10.97 -18.69 -3.83
N ALA A 84 -12.12 -19.24 -4.22
CA ALA A 84 -12.95 -18.75 -5.32
C ALA A 84 -13.88 -17.59 -4.91
N GLY A 85 -13.79 -17.08 -3.66
CA GLY A 85 -14.63 -15.99 -3.17
C GLY A 85 -16.10 -16.38 -2.89
N SER A 86 -16.35 -17.64 -2.59
CA SER A 86 -17.69 -18.18 -2.25
C SER A 86 -17.73 -18.64 -0.78
N PRO A 87 -17.68 -17.72 0.21
CA PRO A 87 -17.53 -18.06 1.62
C PRO A 87 -18.75 -18.86 2.16
N ASP A 88 -19.96 -18.58 1.70
CA ASP A 88 -21.15 -19.29 2.16
C ASP A 88 -21.11 -20.79 1.81
N LEU A 89 -20.65 -21.12 0.61
CA LEU A 89 -20.48 -22.52 0.19
C LEU A 89 -19.30 -23.16 0.94
N ALA A 90 -18.22 -22.42 1.16
CA ALA A 90 -17.09 -22.90 1.98
C ALA A 90 -17.54 -23.25 3.40
N ALA A 91 -18.31 -22.36 4.05
CA ALA A 91 -18.88 -22.61 5.38
C ALA A 91 -19.82 -23.83 5.38
N LEU A 92 -20.65 -23.97 4.35
CA LEU A 92 -21.57 -25.10 4.21
C LEU A 92 -20.83 -26.44 4.21
N TYR A 93 -19.84 -26.60 3.32
CA TYR A 93 -19.08 -27.86 3.23
C TYR A 93 -18.26 -28.14 4.49
N ALA A 94 -17.66 -27.10 5.11
CA ALA A 94 -16.90 -27.25 6.34
C ALA A 94 -17.81 -27.63 7.53
N ARG A 95 -19.01 -27.06 7.66
CA ARG A 95 -19.99 -27.44 8.68
C ARG A 95 -20.49 -28.87 8.48
N GLN A 96 -20.77 -29.29 7.22
CA GLN A 96 -21.12 -30.67 6.91
C GLN A 96 -20.05 -31.68 7.35
N ALA A 97 -18.75 -31.30 7.25
CA ALA A 97 -17.69 -32.14 7.76
C ALA A 97 -17.72 -32.22 9.31
N LEU A 98 -18.04 -31.11 10.00
CA LEU A 98 -18.15 -31.07 11.48
C LEU A 98 -19.36 -31.87 12.01
N GLU A 99 -20.38 -32.10 11.21
CA GLU A 99 -21.56 -32.91 11.55
C GLU A 99 -21.26 -34.42 11.52
N SER A 100 -20.11 -34.81 10.97
CA SER A 100 -19.71 -36.24 10.90
C SER A 100 -19.40 -36.77 12.28
N PRO A 101 -20.05 -37.87 12.73
CA PRO A 101 -19.82 -38.45 14.06
C PRO A 101 -18.42 -39.01 14.26
N SER A 102 -17.72 -39.27 13.17
CA SER A 102 -16.36 -39.90 13.17
C SER A 102 -15.25 -38.96 12.66
N ILE A 103 -15.50 -37.66 12.68
CA ILE A 103 -14.49 -36.70 12.20
C ILE A 103 -13.20 -36.79 13.02
N PRO A 104 -12.03 -36.95 12.39
CA PRO A 104 -10.75 -36.91 13.11
C PRO A 104 -10.52 -35.52 13.75
N PRO A 105 -9.85 -35.47 14.95
CA PRO A 105 -9.66 -34.20 15.66
C PRO A 105 -8.93 -33.11 14.88
N ASP A 106 -7.92 -33.48 14.09
CA ASP A 106 -7.16 -32.57 13.22
C ASP A 106 -8.01 -32.01 12.09
N VAL A 107 -8.87 -32.85 11.47
CA VAL A 107 -9.83 -32.45 10.45
C VAL A 107 -10.89 -31.50 11.04
N ALA A 108 -11.36 -31.78 12.26
CA ALA A 108 -12.30 -30.91 12.96
C ALA A 108 -11.71 -29.52 13.28
N VAL A 109 -10.42 -29.44 13.63
CA VAL A 109 -9.74 -28.15 13.83
C VAL A 109 -9.70 -27.35 12.52
N ARG A 110 -9.27 -27.99 11.43
CA ARG A 110 -9.21 -27.35 10.11
C ARG A 110 -10.62 -26.93 9.62
N ALA A 111 -11.64 -27.74 9.86
CA ALA A 111 -13.02 -27.41 9.53
C ALA A 111 -13.51 -26.14 10.24
N ARG A 112 -13.24 -26.02 11.57
CA ARG A 112 -13.58 -24.81 12.34
C ARG A 112 -12.82 -23.57 11.85
N GLU A 113 -11.57 -23.72 11.47
CA GLU A 113 -10.78 -22.62 10.89
C GLU A 113 -11.39 -22.12 9.57
N ILE A 114 -11.79 -23.05 8.68
CA ILE A 114 -12.47 -22.71 7.42
C ILE A 114 -13.82 -22.02 7.69
N VAL A 115 -14.63 -22.53 8.63
CA VAL A 115 -15.90 -21.89 9.01
C VAL A 115 -15.64 -20.46 9.51
N ALA A 116 -14.72 -20.29 10.45
CA ALA A 116 -14.39 -18.96 10.99
C ALA A 116 -13.83 -18.00 9.92
N GLN A 117 -13.09 -18.51 8.94
CA GLN A 117 -12.60 -17.70 7.82
C GLN A 117 -13.71 -17.36 6.83
N ALA A 118 -14.60 -18.28 6.54
CA ALA A 118 -15.76 -18.08 5.68
C ALA A 118 -16.75 -17.08 6.30
N GLU A 119 -17.05 -17.19 7.60
CA GLU A 119 -17.91 -16.24 8.32
C GLU A 119 -17.35 -14.84 8.33
N ARG A 120 -16.02 -14.68 8.46
CA ARG A 120 -15.36 -13.39 8.29
C ARG A 120 -15.49 -12.86 6.87
N GLY A 121 -15.33 -13.72 5.87
CA GLY A 121 -15.49 -13.37 4.45
C GLY A 121 -16.95 -13.07 4.04
N ALA A 122 -17.93 -13.69 4.71
CA ALA A 122 -19.36 -13.45 4.51
C ALA A 122 -19.89 -12.26 5.33
N SER A 123 -19.07 -11.72 6.26
CA SER A 123 -19.47 -10.55 7.03
C SER A 123 -19.59 -9.34 6.13
N ARG A 124 -20.74 -8.65 6.19
CA ARG A 124 -20.93 -7.36 5.52
C ARG A 124 -19.95 -6.30 5.98
N SER A 125 -19.41 -6.46 7.19
CA SER A 125 -18.50 -5.50 7.81
C SER A 125 -17.15 -6.16 8.05
N LEU A 126 -16.12 -5.63 7.41
CA LEU A 126 -14.71 -5.95 7.67
C LEU A 126 -14.09 -4.75 8.39
N LEU A 127 -13.55 -4.98 9.57
CA LEU A 127 -12.80 -3.99 10.34
C LEU A 127 -11.39 -4.51 10.56
N GLU A 128 -10.41 -3.76 10.08
CA GLU A 128 -9.00 -4.02 10.32
C GLU A 128 -8.40 -2.86 11.12
N VAL A 129 -7.75 -3.17 12.23
CA VAL A 129 -7.05 -2.20 13.06
C VAL A 129 -5.60 -2.60 13.18
N SER A 130 -4.69 -1.66 12.96
CA SER A 130 -3.26 -1.85 13.16
C SER A 130 -2.73 -0.75 14.07
N LEU A 131 -2.10 -1.15 15.17
CA LEU A 131 -1.44 -0.27 16.13
C LEU A 131 0.06 -0.48 16.03
N PHE A 132 0.82 0.60 16.16
CA PHE A 132 2.28 0.59 16.19
C PHE A 132 2.78 1.43 17.35
N ALA A 133 3.75 0.92 18.07
CA ALA A 133 4.51 1.67 19.07
C ALA A 133 6.00 1.34 18.93
N GLY A 134 6.84 2.36 18.88
CA GLY A 134 8.26 2.19 18.65
C GLY A 134 9.12 3.36 19.06
N ALA A 135 10.42 3.16 18.95
CA ALA A 135 11.44 4.19 19.07
C ALA A 135 12.06 4.47 17.68
N ARG A 136 12.33 5.73 17.43
CA ARG A 136 12.96 6.20 16.19
C ARG A 136 14.14 7.09 16.55
N TRP A 137 15.25 6.90 15.87
CA TRP A 137 16.40 7.79 15.87
C TRP A 137 16.49 8.52 14.54
N ASP A 138 16.71 9.82 14.57
CA ASP A 138 16.90 10.69 13.40
C ASP A 138 18.26 11.38 13.50
N SER A 139 19.04 11.38 12.43
CA SER A 139 20.36 12.06 12.37
C SER A 139 20.22 13.59 12.28
N ASN A 140 19.08 14.09 11.81
CA ASN A 140 18.76 15.50 11.66
C ASN A 140 17.27 15.71 11.98
N ALA A 141 16.93 15.53 13.26
CA ALA A 141 15.55 15.54 13.75
C ALA A 141 14.87 16.92 13.64
N ASN A 142 15.65 18.00 13.69
CA ASN A 142 15.16 19.37 13.53
C ASN A 142 15.08 19.83 12.07
N GLY A 143 15.56 19.02 11.09
CA GLY A 143 15.48 19.31 9.67
C GLY A 143 16.19 20.58 9.24
N VAL A 144 17.37 20.85 9.81
CA VAL A 144 18.14 22.06 9.59
C VAL A 144 19.34 21.80 8.67
N THR A 145 19.67 22.77 7.85
CA THR A 145 20.87 22.77 7.02
C THR A 145 22.15 22.75 7.88
N PRO A 146 23.30 22.26 7.37
CA PRO A 146 24.54 22.20 8.15
C PRO A 146 24.95 23.53 8.77
N ALA A 147 25.53 23.48 9.99
CA ALA A 147 26.07 24.67 10.68
C ALA A 147 27.11 25.42 9.83
N GLY A 148 27.17 26.74 10.00
CA GLY A 148 28.09 27.59 9.26
C GLY A 148 27.61 27.92 7.83
N THR A 149 26.47 27.39 7.40
CA THR A 149 25.87 27.80 6.12
C THR A 149 25.54 29.29 6.17
N THR A 150 26.02 30.04 5.19
CA THR A 150 25.77 31.48 5.07
C THR A 150 24.56 31.68 4.14
N VAL A 151 23.52 32.33 4.65
CA VAL A 151 22.31 32.67 3.93
C VAL A 151 22.23 34.18 3.77
N PRO A 152 22.06 34.71 2.54
CA PRO A 152 21.80 36.13 2.35
C PRO A 152 20.38 36.46 2.85
N ILE A 153 20.25 37.43 3.73
CA ILE A 153 18.95 37.97 4.16
C ILE A 153 18.75 39.30 3.46
N TYR A 154 17.71 39.42 2.68
CA TYR A 154 17.37 40.59 1.90
C TYR A 154 16.34 41.43 2.65
N THR A 155 16.71 42.69 2.99
CA THR A 155 15.79 43.66 3.58
C THR A 155 15.45 44.71 2.52
N PRO A 156 14.18 44.88 2.17
CA PRO A 156 13.76 45.92 1.22
C PRO A 156 14.10 47.31 1.72
N VAL A 157 14.72 48.12 0.87
CA VAL A 157 15.01 49.52 1.12
C VAL A 157 14.64 50.38 -0.10
N PRO A 158 14.42 51.69 0.02
CA PRO A 158 14.13 52.52 -1.12
C PRO A 158 15.20 52.39 -2.20
N GLY A 159 14.82 51.92 -3.39
CA GLY A 159 15.72 51.72 -4.53
C GLY A 159 16.43 50.38 -4.61
N GLY A 160 16.13 49.41 -3.73
CA GLY A 160 16.71 48.07 -3.83
C GLY A 160 16.61 47.23 -2.56
N PHE A 161 17.63 46.45 -2.28
CA PHE A 161 17.72 45.59 -1.09
C PHE A 161 19.03 45.85 -0.36
N PHE A 162 18.94 45.85 0.96
CA PHE A 162 20.11 45.72 1.82
C PHE A 162 20.30 44.22 2.11
N VAL A 163 21.51 43.68 1.86
CA VAL A 163 21.80 42.25 1.98
C VAL A 163 22.71 42.03 3.18
N VAL A 164 22.26 41.20 4.13
CA VAL A 164 23.07 40.78 5.28
C VAL A 164 23.41 39.31 5.12
N PRO A 165 24.68 38.95 4.84
CA PRO A 165 25.10 37.56 4.92
C PRO A 165 24.96 37.08 6.37
N THR A 166 24.05 36.19 6.62
CA THR A 166 23.75 35.63 7.95
C THR A 166 24.25 34.21 8.03
N GLN A 167 25.18 33.94 8.93
CA GLN A 167 25.61 32.59 9.19
C GLN A 167 24.62 31.91 10.13
N LEU A 168 24.12 30.76 9.71
CA LEU A 168 23.20 29.98 10.52
C LEU A 168 23.93 29.32 11.68
N PRO A 169 23.50 29.57 12.93
CA PRO A 169 24.19 29.05 14.13
C PRO A 169 23.82 27.59 14.40
N ALA A 170 22.66 27.15 13.92
CA ALA A 170 22.14 25.81 14.18
C ALA A 170 22.69 24.80 13.18
N SER A 171 22.95 23.57 13.65
CA SER A 171 23.21 22.38 12.86
C SER A 171 22.05 21.44 12.95
N GLY A 172 22.01 20.46 12.06
CA GLY A 172 21.15 19.29 12.25
C GLY A 172 21.43 18.65 13.60
N GLU A 173 20.40 18.40 14.38
CA GLU A 173 20.48 17.76 15.68
C GLU A 173 19.94 16.34 15.60
N GLU A 174 20.73 15.38 16.07
CA GLU A 174 20.26 14.01 16.23
C GLU A 174 19.32 13.88 17.44
N SER A 175 18.29 13.09 17.32
CA SER A 175 17.39 12.82 18.45
C SER A 175 16.71 11.48 18.33
N TRP A 176 16.51 10.85 19.49
CA TRP A 176 15.54 9.79 19.65
C TRP A 176 14.14 10.38 19.80
N SER A 177 13.15 9.62 19.34
CA SER A 177 11.74 9.94 19.53
C SER A 177 10.92 8.68 19.80
N SER A 178 9.83 8.82 20.53
CA SER A 178 8.78 7.82 20.57
C SER A 178 7.85 8.01 19.36
N VAL A 179 7.44 6.90 18.73
CA VAL A 179 6.50 6.91 17.61
C VAL A 179 5.32 6.04 17.96
N LEU A 180 4.11 6.61 17.83
CA LEU A 180 2.85 5.90 17.93
C LEU A 180 2.12 6.00 16.59
N GLY A 181 1.55 4.90 16.15
CA GLY A 181 0.75 4.82 14.92
C GLY A 181 -0.51 4.02 15.14
N ALA A 182 -1.60 4.45 14.54
CA ALA A 182 -2.82 3.67 14.45
C ALA A 182 -3.37 3.78 13.03
N ARG A 183 -3.88 2.67 12.52
CA ARG A 183 -4.62 2.63 11.24
C ARG A 183 -5.88 1.83 11.45
N LEU A 184 -6.96 2.33 10.89
CA LEU A 184 -8.25 1.66 10.84
C LEU A 184 -8.69 1.63 9.38
N TYR A 185 -9.04 0.45 8.91
CA TYR A 185 -9.75 0.24 7.65
C TYR A 185 -11.07 -0.44 7.95
N HIS A 186 -12.16 0.16 7.50
CA HIS A 186 -13.49 -0.41 7.59
C HIS A 186 -14.10 -0.49 6.20
N ARG A 187 -14.57 -1.68 5.85
CA ARG A 187 -15.34 -1.94 4.62
C ARG A 187 -16.70 -2.52 4.99
N TYR A 188 -17.74 -1.85 4.53
CA TYR A 188 -19.12 -2.33 4.68
C TYR A 188 -19.68 -2.68 3.29
N ASP A 189 -20.03 -3.94 3.08
CA ASP A 189 -20.62 -4.43 1.84
C ASP A 189 -22.03 -3.88 1.68
N LEU A 190 -22.30 -3.22 0.55
CA LEU A 190 -23.60 -2.64 0.25
C LEU A 190 -24.56 -3.65 -0.40
N GLU A 191 -24.11 -4.89 -0.63
CA GLU A 191 -24.86 -5.96 -1.29
C GLU A 191 -25.40 -5.57 -2.68
N LEU A 192 -24.74 -4.63 -3.33
CA LEU A 192 -25.03 -4.26 -4.70
C LEU A 192 -24.16 -5.09 -5.65
N GLN A 193 -24.55 -5.14 -6.91
CA GLN A 193 -23.78 -5.85 -7.93
C GLN A 193 -22.37 -5.26 -8.07
N ARG A 194 -21.40 -6.07 -8.49
CA ARG A 194 -20.02 -5.68 -8.80
C ARG A 194 -19.24 -5.11 -7.62
N GLU A 195 -19.28 -5.82 -6.47
CA GLU A 195 -18.44 -5.51 -5.30
C GLU A 195 -18.60 -4.07 -4.73
N ALA A 196 -19.81 -3.55 -4.70
CA ALA A 196 -20.04 -2.25 -4.10
C ALA A 196 -19.89 -2.29 -2.57
N ALA A 197 -19.09 -1.40 -2.02
CA ALA A 197 -18.83 -1.32 -0.59
C ALA A 197 -18.65 0.13 -0.14
N TRP A 198 -18.97 0.42 1.10
CA TRP A 198 -18.57 1.67 1.75
C TRP A 198 -17.24 1.46 2.47
N GLU A 199 -16.24 2.27 2.15
CA GLU A 199 -14.90 2.18 2.72
C GLU A 199 -14.55 3.42 3.51
N THR A 200 -13.99 3.19 4.71
CA THR A 200 -13.50 4.25 5.59
C THR A 200 -12.09 3.91 6.03
N ASN A 201 -11.17 4.85 5.86
CA ASN A 201 -9.80 4.77 6.34
C ASN A 201 -9.56 5.88 7.36
N ALA A 202 -9.00 5.54 8.51
CA ALA A 202 -8.51 6.50 9.47
C ALA A 202 -7.07 6.19 9.84
N SER A 203 -6.27 7.21 10.07
CA SER A 203 -4.92 7.04 10.58
C SER A 203 -4.56 8.08 11.61
N LEU A 204 -3.71 7.67 12.54
CA LEU A 204 -3.05 8.53 13.50
C LEU A 204 -1.56 8.24 13.45
N PHE A 205 -0.76 9.28 13.49
CA PHE A 205 0.68 9.25 13.69
C PHE A 205 1.06 10.29 14.73
N ASP A 206 1.88 9.91 15.70
CA ASP A 206 2.39 10.79 16.74
C ASP A 206 3.86 10.52 16.95
N GLN A 207 4.69 11.58 16.94
CA GLN A 207 6.13 11.53 17.17
C GLN A 207 6.51 12.57 18.21
N ARG A 208 7.19 12.12 19.26
CA ARG A 208 7.65 12.96 20.37
C ARG A 208 9.15 12.82 20.53
N PHE A 209 9.88 13.91 20.37
CA PHE A 209 11.34 13.93 20.46
C PHE A 209 11.83 14.03 21.91
N ALA A 210 12.96 13.39 22.19
CA ALA A 210 13.50 13.32 23.54
C ALA A 210 14.50 14.47 23.84
N SER A 211 15.27 14.92 22.84
CA SER A 211 16.41 15.83 23.03
C SER A 211 16.32 17.15 22.28
N ILE A 212 15.37 17.31 21.38
CA ILE A 212 15.14 18.58 20.68
C ILE A 212 13.85 19.26 21.19
N PRO A 213 13.65 20.57 20.93
CA PRO A 213 12.47 21.30 21.41
C PRO A 213 11.16 20.67 20.93
N ARG A 214 10.13 20.73 21.78
CA ARG A 214 8.76 20.27 21.47
C ARG A 214 8.17 20.89 20.19
N ALA A 215 8.70 22.02 19.73
CA ALA A 215 8.31 22.66 18.48
C ALA A 215 8.39 21.71 17.25
N TYR A 216 9.10 20.60 17.37
CA TYR A 216 9.26 19.57 16.33
C TYR A 216 8.37 18.35 16.58
N ASP A 217 7.75 18.23 17.75
CA ASP A 217 6.78 17.16 18.01
C ASP A 217 5.62 17.24 17.03
N LEU A 218 5.28 16.11 16.40
CA LEU A 218 4.33 16.05 15.30
C LEU A 218 3.20 15.07 15.61
N SER A 219 1.98 15.52 15.41
CA SER A 219 0.79 14.66 15.40
C SER A 219 0.03 14.84 14.10
N VAL A 220 -0.41 13.76 13.50
CA VAL A 220 -1.20 13.76 12.26
C VAL A 220 -2.38 12.82 12.42
N VAL A 221 -3.57 13.29 12.10
CA VAL A 221 -4.79 12.47 12.01
C VAL A 221 -5.39 12.65 10.63
N THR A 222 -5.75 11.55 9.99
CA THR A 222 -6.45 11.58 8.70
C THR A 222 -7.67 10.67 8.72
N LEU A 223 -8.69 11.06 8.01
CA LEU A 223 -9.91 10.29 7.77
C LEU A 223 -10.31 10.47 6.31
N ASP A 224 -10.57 9.38 5.61
CA ASP A 224 -11.26 9.40 4.32
C ASP A 224 -12.39 8.37 4.32
N SER A 225 -13.52 8.70 3.68
CA SER A 225 -14.69 7.83 3.67
C SER A 225 -15.51 8.03 2.39
N GLY A 226 -15.96 6.92 1.81
CA GLY A 226 -16.79 6.97 0.62
C GLY A 226 -17.08 5.60 0.01
N PRO A 227 -18.04 5.51 -0.91
CA PRO A 227 -18.39 4.26 -1.57
C PRO A 227 -17.34 3.89 -2.62
N ARG A 228 -16.98 2.60 -2.67
CA ARG A 228 -16.32 1.96 -3.82
C ARG A 228 -17.39 1.24 -4.63
N ILE A 229 -17.44 1.48 -5.92
CA ILE A 229 -18.45 0.93 -6.83
C ILE A 229 -17.73 0.30 -8.01
N GLY A 230 -17.95 -1.00 -8.25
CA GLY A 230 -17.53 -1.67 -9.46
C GLY A 230 -18.35 -1.16 -10.65
N VAL A 231 -17.69 -0.59 -11.64
CA VAL A 231 -18.34 0.07 -12.81
C VAL A 231 -18.52 -0.93 -13.93
N THR A 232 -17.46 -1.62 -14.31
CA THR A 232 -17.49 -2.57 -15.43
C THR A 232 -16.46 -3.67 -15.27
N GLU A 233 -16.79 -4.81 -15.75
CA GLU A 233 -15.85 -5.93 -15.87
C GLU A 233 -14.94 -5.71 -17.09
N VAL A 234 -13.68 -6.10 -16.99
CA VAL A 234 -12.66 -5.96 -18.02
C VAL A 234 -11.97 -7.31 -18.25
N GLY A 235 -12.13 -7.88 -19.44
CA GLY A 235 -11.67 -9.24 -19.72
C GLY A 235 -12.46 -10.29 -18.92
N GLU A 236 -11.84 -11.42 -18.63
CA GLU A 236 -12.51 -12.54 -17.97
C GLU A 236 -12.71 -12.33 -16.45
N ASN A 237 -11.78 -11.65 -15.78
CA ASN A 237 -11.78 -11.52 -14.32
C ASN A 237 -11.34 -10.12 -13.84
N GLY A 238 -11.24 -9.16 -14.74
CA GLY A 238 -10.85 -7.79 -14.37
C GLY A 238 -12.06 -6.98 -13.93
N LEU A 239 -11.82 -5.98 -13.06
CA LEU A 239 -12.85 -5.06 -12.58
C LEU A 239 -12.29 -3.64 -12.53
N LEU A 240 -13.01 -2.72 -13.18
CA LEU A 240 -12.83 -1.28 -12.99
C LEU A 240 -13.77 -0.81 -11.88
N SER A 241 -13.23 -0.21 -10.84
CA SER A 241 -13.99 0.41 -9.76
C SER A 241 -13.70 1.89 -9.61
N LEU A 242 -14.68 2.65 -9.15
CA LEU A 242 -14.56 4.05 -8.79
C LEU A 242 -14.87 4.23 -7.30
N ARG A 243 -14.09 5.06 -6.62
CA ARG A 243 -14.29 5.41 -5.22
C ARG A 243 -14.23 6.92 -5.04
N PRO A 244 -15.36 7.65 -5.11
CA PRO A 244 -15.43 8.99 -4.57
C PRO A 244 -15.31 8.94 -3.05
N ALA A 245 -14.57 9.89 -2.46
CA ALA A 245 -14.40 9.94 -1.02
C ALA A 245 -14.25 11.38 -0.53
N VAL A 246 -14.75 11.67 0.66
CA VAL A 246 -14.43 12.90 1.40
C VAL A 246 -13.26 12.65 2.32
N ARG A 247 -12.44 13.68 2.55
CA ARG A 247 -11.22 13.61 3.35
C ARG A 247 -11.16 14.75 4.35
N VAL A 248 -10.70 14.41 5.56
CA VAL A 248 -10.40 15.39 6.60
C VAL A 248 -9.03 15.03 7.19
N GLY A 249 -8.18 16.02 7.38
CA GLY A 249 -6.87 15.90 8.00
C GLY A 249 -6.68 16.94 9.09
N TRP A 250 -5.98 16.56 10.13
CA TRP A 250 -5.50 17.46 11.16
C TRP A 250 -4.00 17.23 11.39
N ILE A 251 -3.26 18.33 11.46
CA ILE A 251 -1.82 18.32 11.79
C ILE A 251 -1.61 19.23 12.99
N GLY A 252 -0.91 18.71 13.99
CA GLY A 252 -0.48 19.46 15.18
C GLY A 252 1.04 19.44 15.34
N TYR A 253 1.57 20.56 15.80
CA TYR A 253 2.95 20.68 16.27
C TYR A 253 2.97 21.19 17.70
N ALA A 254 3.80 20.62 18.55
CA ALA A 254 3.98 21.07 19.94
C ALA A 254 2.63 21.19 20.70
N ASP A 255 1.73 20.23 20.53
CA ASP A 255 0.38 20.21 21.11
C ASP A 255 -0.57 21.34 20.64
N SER A 256 -0.15 22.09 19.60
CA SER A 256 -0.95 23.16 18.98
C SER A 256 -1.43 22.75 17.59
N THR A 257 -2.65 23.12 17.24
CA THR A 257 -3.16 22.89 15.88
C THR A 257 -2.36 23.72 14.87
N TYR A 258 -1.74 23.02 13.90
CA TYR A 258 -1.06 23.64 12.78
C TYR A 258 -1.96 23.81 11.58
N SER A 259 -2.69 22.76 11.21
CA SER A 259 -3.64 22.86 10.09
C SER A 259 -4.80 21.88 10.19
N TRP A 260 -5.91 22.29 9.59
CA TRP A 260 -7.01 21.44 9.16
C TRP A 260 -7.01 21.34 7.64
N GLN A 261 -7.20 20.16 7.13
CA GLN A 261 -7.27 19.88 5.69
C GLN A 261 -8.62 19.24 5.37
N TYR A 262 -9.28 19.75 4.35
CA TYR A 262 -10.58 19.25 3.88
C TYR A 262 -10.50 19.00 2.39
N GLY A 263 -11.08 17.93 1.93
CA GLY A 263 -11.05 17.65 0.50
C GLY A 263 -12.04 16.58 0.07
N ALA A 264 -12.14 16.44 -1.22
CA ALA A 264 -12.82 15.34 -1.87
C ALA A 264 -11.89 14.74 -2.93
N GLY A 265 -11.99 13.46 -3.12
CA GLY A 265 -11.18 12.73 -4.09
C GLY A 265 -12.00 11.72 -4.87
N LEU A 266 -11.45 11.33 -6.01
CA LEU A 266 -11.94 10.22 -6.83
C LEU A 266 -10.78 9.28 -7.11
N THR A 267 -10.91 8.02 -6.73
CA THR A 267 -9.99 6.95 -7.11
C THR A 267 -10.63 6.08 -8.18
N ALA A 268 -9.93 5.86 -9.28
CA ALA A 268 -10.23 4.83 -10.27
C ALA A 268 -9.22 3.70 -10.11
N GLU A 269 -9.70 2.48 -9.89
CA GLU A 269 -8.87 1.29 -9.75
C GLU A 269 -9.28 0.27 -10.80
N LEU A 270 -8.32 -0.20 -11.59
CA LEU A 270 -8.46 -1.32 -12.51
C LEU A 270 -7.65 -2.50 -11.99
N ARG A 271 -8.33 -3.53 -11.52
CA ARG A 271 -7.74 -4.83 -11.16
C ARG A 271 -7.82 -5.77 -12.34
N LEU A 272 -6.69 -6.33 -12.75
CA LEU A 272 -6.55 -7.36 -13.77
C LEU A 272 -5.85 -8.58 -13.14
N PRO A 273 -6.61 -9.44 -12.45
CA PRO A 273 -6.05 -10.64 -11.83
C PRO A 273 -5.36 -11.55 -12.86
N PRO A 274 -4.33 -12.31 -12.45
CA PRO A 274 -3.83 -12.40 -11.08
C PRO A 274 -2.72 -11.38 -10.73
N ARG A 275 -2.31 -10.51 -11.66
CA ARG A 275 -1.01 -9.82 -11.51
C ARG A 275 -1.07 -8.30 -11.47
N TRP A 276 -1.95 -7.66 -12.22
CA TRP A 276 -1.90 -6.21 -12.43
C TRP A 276 -2.95 -5.46 -11.65
N THR A 277 -2.55 -4.35 -11.05
CA THR A 277 -3.45 -3.33 -10.50
C THR A 277 -2.98 -1.95 -10.93
N PHE A 278 -3.88 -1.17 -11.49
CA PHE A 278 -3.67 0.23 -11.88
C PHE A 278 -4.58 1.09 -11.01
N GLU A 279 -4.04 2.16 -10.47
CA GLU A 279 -4.80 3.10 -9.65
C GLU A 279 -4.48 4.53 -10.07
N VAL A 280 -5.52 5.36 -10.17
CA VAL A 280 -5.39 6.81 -10.35
C VAL A 280 -6.31 7.49 -9.35
N THR A 281 -5.74 8.40 -8.56
CA THR A 281 -6.47 9.16 -7.53
C THR A 281 -6.26 10.65 -7.76
N GLY A 282 -7.34 11.39 -8.00
CA GLY A 282 -7.38 12.85 -7.99
C GLY A 282 -8.00 13.35 -6.69
N ILE A 283 -7.42 14.37 -6.07
CA ILE A 283 -7.90 14.98 -4.82
C ILE A 283 -7.89 16.49 -5.01
N ALA A 284 -9.02 17.12 -4.71
CA ALA A 284 -9.13 18.57 -4.57
C ALA A 284 -9.41 18.92 -3.13
N GLY A 285 -8.65 19.84 -2.54
CA GLY A 285 -8.72 20.15 -1.13
C GLY A 285 -8.44 21.62 -0.80
N PHE A 286 -8.56 21.90 0.48
CA PHE A 286 -8.24 23.19 1.08
C PHE A 286 -7.56 22.96 2.43
N GLY A 287 -6.39 23.60 2.61
CA GLY A 287 -5.64 23.61 3.85
C GLY A 287 -5.85 24.93 4.59
N ASN A 288 -6.43 24.86 5.79
CA ASN A 288 -6.55 26.00 6.71
C ASN A 288 -5.46 25.92 7.77
N PHE A 289 -4.42 26.76 7.63
CA PHE A 289 -3.29 26.80 8.54
C PHE A 289 -3.49 27.85 9.65
N ILE A 290 -3.05 27.54 10.85
CA ILE A 290 -3.29 28.31 12.06
C ILE A 290 -1.94 28.72 12.68
N ASN A 291 -1.77 30.01 12.96
CA ASN A 291 -0.60 30.50 13.65
C ASN A 291 -0.52 30.00 15.08
N SER A 292 0.67 29.68 15.53
CA SER A 292 1.00 29.38 16.93
C SER A 292 2.32 30.09 17.31
N ASP A 293 2.67 30.05 18.58
CA ASP A 293 3.94 30.63 19.05
C ASP A 293 5.16 30.01 18.36
N PHE A 294 5.09 28.72 18.04
CA PHE A 294 6.14 27.99 17.33
C PHE A 294 6.07 28.13 15.79
N ARG A 295 4.94 28.56 15.25
CA ARG A 295 4.68 28.70 13.80
C ARG A 295 3.89 29.99 13.54
N PRO A 296 4.49 31.18 13.77
CA PRO A 296 3.76 32.47 13.76
C PRO A 296 3.29 32.88 12.36
N THR A 297 3.84 32.27 11.30
CA THR A 297 3.49 32.57 9.91
C THR A 297 2.71 31.45 9.23
N ALA A 298 2.26 30.43 9.95
CA ALA A 298 1.58 29.26 9.39
C ALA A 298 0.36 29.64 8.53
N ARG A 299 -0.43 30.65 8.93
CA ARG A 299 -1.60 31.13 8.17
C ARG A 299 -1.29 31.55 6.74
N LEU A 300 -0.04 31.87 6.41
CA LEU A 300 0.37 32.25 5.06
C LEU A 300 0.32 31.08 4.07
N TYR A 301 0.36 29.82 4.56
CA TYR A 301 0.22 28.61 3.75
C TYR A 301 -1.26 28.26 3.42
N THR A 302 -2.24 28.97 4.00
CA THR A 302 -3.65 28.67 3.79
C THR A 302 -4.04 28.84 2.33
N GLY A 303 -4.58 27.79 1.72
CA GLY A 303 -4.95 27.79 0.31
C GLY A 303 -5.57 26.47 -0.16
N SER A 304 -5.94 26.43 -1.43
CA SER A 304 -6.43 25.24 -2.11
C SER A 304 -5.26 24.37 -2.57
N GLU A 305 -5.51 23.06 -2.66
CA GLU A 305 -4.56 22.11 -3.23
C GLU A 305 -5.25 21.12 -4.18
N PHE A 306 -4.50 20.70 -5.17
CA PHE A 306 -4.87 19.59 -6.04
C PHE A 306 -3.73 18.55 -6.03
N ILE A 307 -4.09 17.29 -5.91
CA ILE A 307 -3.14 16.16 -5.92
C ILE A 307 -3.64 15.13 -6.93
N LEU A 308 -2.75 14.67 -7.78
CA LEU A 308 -2.96 13.55 -8.68
C LEU A 308 -1.91 12.47 -8.39
N ASN A 309 -2.35 11.27 -8.07
CA ASN A 309 -1.49 10.10 -7.91
C ASN A 309 -1.87 9.05 -8.94
N ALA A 310 -0.88 8.42 -9.56
CA ALA A 310 -1.06 7.26 -10.42
C ALA A 310 -0.09 6.16 -9.96
N ALA A 311 -0.57 4.94 -9.86
CA ALA A 311 0.24 3.80 -9.44
C ALA A 311 -0.05 2.58 -10.31
N VAL A 312 0.98 1.78 -10.54
CA VAL A 312 0.88 0.47 -11.17
C VAL A 312 1.60 -0.54 -10.30
N SER A 313 0.90 -1.62 -9.97
CA SER A 313 1.45 -2.75 -9.20
C SER A 313 1.43 -4.02 -10.03
N TYR A 314 2.52 -4.77 -9.95
CA TYR A 314 2.66 -6.08 -10.59
C TYR A 314 3.05 -7.15 -9.56
N ALA A 315 2.22 -8.17 -9.41
CA ALA A 315 2.51 -9.33 -8.59
C ALA A 315 3.39 -10.33 -9.36
N ILE A 316 4.67 -10.42 -9.01
CA ILE A 316 5.62 -11.39 -9.60
C ILE A 316 5.25 -12.78 -9.11
N THR A 317 5.02 -12.91 -7.79
CA THR A 317 4.54 -14.12 -7.11
C THR A 317 3.39 -13.73 -6.17
N PRO A 318 2.69 -14.67 -5.54
CA PRO A 318 1.69 -14.36 -4.52
C PRO A 318 2.24 -13.53 -3.33
N THR A 319 3.52 -13.64 -3.04
CA THR A 319 4.18 -12.94 -1.93
C THR A 319 5.08 -11.78 -2.35
N THR A 320 5.32 -11.60 -3.66
CA THR A 320 6.25 -10.57 -4.18
C THR A 320 5.53 -9.65 -5.14
N ARG A 321 5.57 -8.35 -4.85
CA ARG A 321 4.97 -7.30 -5.69
C ARG A 321 5.95 -6.16 -5.90
N ILE A 322 5.95 -5.60 -7.12
CA ILE A 322 6.62 -4.34 -7.46
C ILE A 322 5.55 -3.30 -7.72
N THR A 323 5.78 -2.09 -7.25
CA THR A 323 4.88 -0.94 -7.48
C THR A 323 5.69 0.24 -7.98
N GLY A 324 5.26 0.83 -9.09
CA GLY A 324 5.71 2.14 -9.55
C GLY A 324 4.61 3.16 -9.33
N SER A 325 4.96 4.38 -8.94
CA SER A 325 3.99 5.46 -8.79
C SER A 325 4.53 6.77 -9.29
N PHE A 326 3.61 7.62 -9.69
CA PHE A 326 3.80 9.02 -10.08
C PHE A 326 2.85 9.89 -9.27
N SER A 327 3.31 11.07 -8.88
CA SER A 327 2.50 12.06 -8.20
C SER A 327 2.73 13.46 -8.78
N TYR A 328 1.66 14.21 -8.91
CA TYR A 328 1.65 15.64 -9.18
C TYR A 328 0.87 16.32 -8.06
N PHE A 329 1.32 17.46 -7.62
CA PHE A 329 0.55 18.32 -6.75
C PHE A 329 0.71 19.79 -7.15
N GLU A 330 -0.29 20.57 -6.86
CA GLU A 330 -0.33 22.02 -7.00
C GLU A 330 -1.06 22.59 -5.80
N GLY A 331 -0.49 23.58 -5.15
CA GLY A 331 -1.07 24.21 -3.97
C GLY A 331 -0.90 25.72 -4.00
N ASN A 332 -2.03 26.42 -3.91
CA ASN A 332 -2.06 27.85 -3.69
C ASN A 332 -1.81 28.19 -2.22
N ALA A 333 -1.39 29.40 -1.95
CA ALA A 333 -1.20 29.93 -0.61
C ALA A 333 -1.66 31.40 -0.56
N ARG A 334 -1.74 31.98 0.64
CA ARG A 334 -2.08 33.41 0.79
C ARG A 334 -1.02 34.34 0.22
N VAL A 335 0.21 33.85 0.11
CA VAL A 335 1.33 34.56 -0.47
C VAL A 335 1.97 33.68 -1.55
N ASP A 336 2.26 34.26 -2.70
CA ASP A 336 2.67 33.51 -3.89
C ASP A 336 4.01 32.77 -3.70
N TYR A 337 4.91 33.26 -2.85
CA TYR A 337 6.19 32.59 -2.56
C TYR A 337 6.04 31.33 -1.68
N TYR A 338 4.83 31.00 -1.21
CA TYR A 338 4.47 29.71 -0.61
C TYR A 338 3.58 28.85 -1.50
N ALA A 339 2.99 29.43 -2.55
CA ALA A 339 2.32 28.66 -3.59
C ALA A 339 3.36 27.83 -4.35
N ARG A 340 2.99 26.59 -4.70
CA ARG A 340 3.95 25.64 -5.26
C ARG A 340 3.30 24.51 -6.01
N SER A 341 4.03 23.98 -6.97
CA SER A 341 3.68 22.75 -7.67
C SER A 341 4.85 21.75 -7.59
N GLY A 342 4.55 20.50 -7.82
CA GLY A 342 5.61 19.49 -7.81
C GLY A 342 5.23 18.19 -8.50
N LEU A 343 6.29 17.50 -8.92
CA LEU A 343 6.24 16.18 -9.52
C LEU A 343 7.06 15.23 -8.67
N GLY A 344 6.61 14.00 -8.54
CA GLY A 344 7.36 12.97 -7.85
C GLY A 344 7.02 11.58 -8.37
N GLY A 345 7.82 10.62 -7.95
CA GLY A 345 7.54 9.23 -8.21
C GLY A 345 8.44 8.35 -7.37
N PHE A 346 7.99 7.12 -7.17
CA PHE A 346 8.80 6.11 -6.55
C PHE A 346 8.60 4.75 -7.20
N ILE A 347 9.62 3.90 -7.02
CA ILE A 347 9.53 2.48 -7.24
C ILE A 347 9.70 1.77 -5.91
N GLY A 348 8.88 0.76 -5.66
CA GLY A 348 8.93 -0.05 -4.45
C GLY A 348 8.77 -1.52 -4.77
N ALA A 349 9.31 -2.35 -3.89
CA ALA A 349 9.15 -3.78 -3.91
C ALA A 349 8.75 -4.25 -2.51
N GLN A 350 7.84 -5.20 -2.44
CA GLN A 350 7.49 -5.92 -1.21
C GLN A 350 7.58 -7.41 -1.47
N THR A 351 8.07 -8.14 -0.49
CA THR A 351 8.17 -9.60 -0.56
C THR A 351 8.00 -10.22 0.82
N ALA A 352 7.63 -11.48 0.86
CA ALA A 352 7.74 -12.31 2.05
C ALA A 352 8.56 -13.56 1.71
N PHE A 353 9.48 -13.91 2.59
CA PHE A 353 10.38 -15.05 2.47
C PHE A 353 10.59 -15.73 3.82
N ASN A 354 11.03 -16.98 3.80
CA ASN A 354 11.26 -17.74 5.03
C ASN A 354 12.72 -17.68 5.44
N ILE A 355 12.96 -17.47 6.74
CA ILE A 355 14.25 -17.66 7.40
C ILE A 355 14.05 -18.78 8.42
N GLY A 356 14.47 -20.00 8.09
CA GLY A 356 14.09 -21.18 8.86
C GLY A 356 12.57 -21.36 8.84
N ASP A 357 11.97 -21.49 10.02
CA ASP A 357 10.52 -21.65 10.19
C ASP A 357 9.74 -20.31 10.24
N TYR A 358 10.46 -19.18 10.19
CA TYR A 358 9.85 -17.84 10.29
C TYR A 358 9.65 -17.21 8.92
N GLN A 359 8.42 -16.75 8.64
CA GLN A 359 8.15 -15.93 7.47
C GLN A 359 8.45 -14.45 7.79
N VAL A 360 9.33 -13.82 7.03
CA VAL A 360 9.74 -12.41 7.18
C VAL A 360 9.19 -11.61 6.01
N GLY A 361 8.50 -10.52 6.31
CA GLY A 361 8.12 -9.53 5.32
C GLY A 361 9.25 -8.51 5.12
N ALA A 362 9.50 -8.12 3.88
CA ALA A 362 10.43 -7.06 3.53
C ALA A 362 9.82 -6.08 2.54
N THR A 363 10.10 -4.79 2.72
CA THR A 363 9.78 -3.75 1.74
C THR A 363 11.00 -2.90 1.47
N ALA A 364 11.12 -2.42 0.22
CA ALA A 364 12.11 -1.43 -0.16
C ALA A 364 11.47 -0.40 -1.09
N ARG A 365 11.85 0.86 -0.96
CA ARG A 365 11.36 1.96 -1.80
C ARG A 365 12.46 2.94 -2.13
N LEU A 366 12.39 3.52 -3.32
CA LEU A 366 13.25 4.62 -3.77
C LEU A 366 12.41 5.60 -4.55
N GLY A 367 12.54 6.88 -4.28
CA GLY A 367 11.76 7.92 -4.90
C GLY A 367 12.53 9.21 -5.13
N VAL A 368 11.95 10.05 -5.96
CA VAL A 368 12.41 11.41 -6.21
C VAL A 368 11.19 12.33 -6.29
N ARG A 369 11.33 13.54 -5.76
CA ARG A 369 10.33 14.59 -5.84
C ARG A 369 10.99 15.93 -6.16
N GLN A 370 10.41 16.68 -7.10
CA GLN A 370 10.78 18.05 -7.42
C GLN A 370 9.62 18.96 -7.04
N VAL A 371 9.95 20.10 -6.44
CA VAL A 371 8.99 21.14 -6.02
C VAL A 371 9.48 22.49 -6.54
N ASN A 372 8.61 23.20 -7.22
CA ASN A 372 8.85 24.54 -7.70
C ASN A 372 7.87 25.50 -6.99
N TYR A 373 8.38 26.62 -6.54
CA TYR A 373 7.60 27.68 -5.91
C TYR A 373 7.28 28.76 -6.95
N ASP A 374 6.11 29.38 -6.85
CA ASP A 374 5.56 30.22 -7.91
C ASP A 374 6.17 31.61 -7.93
N SER A 375 6.77 32.06 -6.82
CA SER A 375 7.41 33.36 -6.71
C SER A 375 8.66 33.33 -5.84
N PRO A 376 9.62 34.26 -6.06
CA PRO A 376 10.78 34.46 -5.20
C PRO A 376 10.38 34.85 -3.78
N ASP A 377 11.10 34.32 -2.78
CA ASP A 377 10.92 34.74 -1.38
C ASP A 377 11.60 36.12 -1.18
N PRO A 378 10.84 37.15 -0.78
CA PRO A 378 11.38 38.53 -0.71
C PRO A 378 12.47 38.72 0.34
N VAL A 379 12.59 37.77 1.30
CA VAL A 379 13.57 37.84 2.38
C VAL A 379 14.79 36.98 2.10
N LEU A 380 14.59 35.77 1.55
CA LEU A 380 15.65 34.80 1.32
C LEU A 380 16.33 34.99 -0.05
N ASN A 381 15.55 35.26 -1.10
CA ASN A 381 16.09 35.61 -2.43
C ASN A 381 14.97 36.23 -3.29
N PRO A 382 14.92 37.56 -3.41
CA PRO A 382 13.86 38.26 -4.16
C PRO A 382 14.00 38.15 -5.70
N PHE A 383 15.03 37.47 -6.22
CA PHE A 383 15.33 37.42 -7.65
C PHE A 383 15.08 36.06 -8.30
N THR A 384 15.00 35.02 -7.51
CA THR A 384 14.94 33.64 -8.05
C THR A 384 13.94 32.82 -7.28
N GLU A 385 13.04 32.17 -7.95
CA GLU A 385 12.08 31.21 -7.36
C GLU A 385 12.81 30.04 -6.72
N ARG A 386 12.28 29.55 -5.62
CA ARG A 386 12.81 28.37 -4.95
C ARG A 386 12.49 27.11 -5.74
N LYS A 387 13.47 26.20 -5.86
CA LYS A 387 13.34 24.88 -6.48
C LYS A 387 14.04 23.84 -5.60
N ASP A 388 13.28 22.84 -5.21
CA ASP A 388 13.76 21.75 -4.38
C ASP A 388 13.73 20.43 -5.16
N THR A 389 14.75 19.61 -4.95
CA THR A 389 14.78 18.21 -5.38
C THR A 389 15.10 17.35 -4.18
N ARG A 390 14.23 16.36 -3.90
CA ARG A 390 14.41 15.43 -2.79
C ARG A 390 14.47 14.01 -3.30
N TRP A 391 15.56 13.32 -2.98
CA TRP A 391 15.70 11.89 -3.11
C TRP A 391 15.37 11.24 -1.79
N GLU A 392 14.58 10.18 -1.81
CA GLU A 392 14.19 9.49 -0.59
C GLU A 392 14.14 7.99 -0.82
N GLY A 393 14.47 7.22 0.21
CA GLY A 393 14.46 5.77 0.14
C GLY A 393 14.29 5.16 1.52
N GLY A 394 13.80 3.92 1.56
CA GLY A 394 13.62 3.20 2.80
C GLY A 394 13.54 1.70 2.59
N VAL A 395 13.87 0.99 3.66
CA VAL A 395 13.77 -0.47 3.76
C VAL A 395 13.11 -0.81 5.07
N SER A 396 12.15 -1.74 5.08
CA SER A 396 11.59 -2.26 6.32
C SER A 396 11.58 -3.78 6.33
N LEU A 397 11.77 -4.34 7.53
CA LEU A 397 11.65 -5.76 7.83
C LEU A 397 10.55 -5.95 8.87
N ILE A 398 9.71 -6.95 8.64
CA ILE A 398 8.58 -7.29 9.52
C ILE A 398 8.73 -8.74 9.94
N PHE A 399 8.87 -8.95 11.23
CA PHE A 399 9.04 -10.26 11.85
C PHE A 399 7.76 -10.63 12.62
N PRO A 400 6.86 -11.45 12.05
CA PRO A 400 5.69 -11.92 12.77
C PRO A 400 6.10 -12.76 13.98
N VAL A 401 5.65 -12.39 15.17
CA VAL A 401 5.87 -13.11 16.42
C VAL A 401 4.67 -14.02 16.73
N THR A 402 3.47 -13.50 16.45
CA THR A 402 2.21 -14.24 16.51
C THR A 402 1.35 -13.88 15.29
N ARG A 403 0.14 -14.42 15.20
CA ARG A 403 -0.83 -14.04 14.14
C ARG A 403 -1.20 -12.54 14.17
N SER A 404 -1.16 -11.92 15.34
CA SER A 404 -1.55 -10.52 15.55
C SER A 404 -0.40 -9.58 15.92
N VAL A 405 0.79 -10.09 16.24
CA VAL A 405 1.91 -9.29 16.73
C VAL A 405 3.14 -9.48 15.85
N ALA A 406 3.74 -8.38 15.43
CA ALA A 406 4.98 -8.37 14.67
C ALA A 406 5.96 -7.33 15.22
N ILE A 407 7.26 -7.62 15.13
CA ILE A 407 8.34 -6.65 15.30
C ILE A 407 8.63 -6.03 13.94
N THR A 408 8.75 -4.72 13.87
CA THR A 408 9.12 -3.99 12.66
C THR A 408 10.41 -3.23 12.89
N VAL A 409 11.33 -3.33 11.93
CA VAL A 409 12.56 -2.54 11.87
C VAL A 409 12.58 -1.82 10.52
N GLU A 410 12.80 -0.51 10.54
CA GLU A 410 12.73 0.34 9.35
C GLU A 410 13.91 1.31 9.32
N TYR A 411 14.47 1.48 8.14
CA TYR A 411 15.38 2.55 7.81
C TYR A 411 14.75 3.43 6.74
N ASP A 412 14.76 4.74 6.97
CA ASP A 412 14.38 5.77 6.00
C ASP A 412 15.47 6.82 5.89
N GLY A 413 15.75 7.25 4.67
CA GLY A 413 16.71 8.33 4.43
C GLY A 413 16.24 9.24 3.30
N PHE A 414 16.66 10.49 3.36
CA PHE A 414 16.48 11.43 2.26
C PHE A 414 17.63 12.44 2.17
N ASP A 415 17.86 12.94 0.94
CA ASP A 415 18.73 14.07 0.60
C ASP A 415 17.88 15.12 -0.12
N GLN A 416 17.76 16.31 0.45
CA GLN A 416 17.06 17.45 -0.13
C GLN A 416 18.05 18.51 -0.60
N ARG A 417 18.02 18.76 -1.90
CA ARG A 417 18.77 19.82 -2.58
C ARG A 417 17.83 20.96 -2.92
N SER A 418 18.32 22.18 -2.74
CA SER A 418 17.59 23.40 -3.06
C SER A 418 18.54 24.42 -3.68
N ASN A 419 18.00 25.32 -4.49
CA ASN A 419 18.73 26.53 -4.89
C ASN A 419 18.77 27.59 -3.78
N TYR A 420 18.01 27.40 -2.68
CA TYR A 420 18.10 28.15 -1.44
C TYR A 420 18.86 27.32 -0.40
N GLU A 421 20.02 27.82 0.06
CA GLU A 421 20.95 27.10 0.96
C GLU A 421 20.25 26.61 2.24
N ILE A 422 19.37 27.40 2.83
CA ILE A 422 18.62 27.08 4.07
C ILE A 422 17.72 25.84 3.96
N TYR A 423 17.45 25.39 2.75
CA TYR A 423 16.60 24.19 2.50
C TYR A 423 17.39 22.99 1.98
N ARG A 424 18.73 23.02 2.10
CA ARG A 424 19.62 21.89 1.79
C ARG A 424 19.91 21.10 3.05
N PHE A 425 19.35 19.93 3.19
CA PHE A 425 19.61 19.06 4.32
C PHE A 425 19.23 17.61 3.99
N ASP A 426 19.80 16.70 4.73
CA ASP A 426 19.51 15.28 4.70
C ASP A 426 19.05 14.79 6.08
N ASN A 427 18.48 13.60 6.11
CA ASN A 427 18.17 12.90 7.33
C ASN A 427 18.22 11.39 7.10
N HIS A 428 18.79 10.67 8.06
CA HIS A 428 18.79 9.23 8.15
C HIS A 428 18.06 8.81 9.42
N ALA A 429 17.11 7.90 9.31
CA ALA A 429 16.30 7.50 10.44
C ALA A 429 16.19 5.99 10.56
N PHE A 430 16.27 5.51 11.80
CA PHE A 430 16.07 4.10 12.15
C PHE A 430 14.90 3.98 13.11
N THR A 431 13.93 3.16 12.78
CA THR A 431 12.75 2.92 13.61
C THR A 431 12.68 1.44 13.98
N ALA A 432 12.45 1.15 15.24
CA ALA A 432 12.13 -0.21 15.70
C ALA A 432 10.92 -0.17 16.61
N GLY A 433 10.02 -1.14 16.47
CA GLY A 433 8.80 -1.16 17.27
C GLY A 433 7.99 -2.43 17.11
N VAL A 434 6.87 -2.44 17.80
CA VAL A 434 5.90 -3.53 17.80
C VAL A 434 4.64 -3.07 17.08
N ARG A 435 4.16 -3.92 16.18
CA ARG A 435 2.87 -3.76 15.49
C ARG A 435 1.90 -4.82 15.99
N VAL A 436 0.69 -4.40 16.29
CA VAL A 436 -0.44 -5.28 16.62
C VAL A 436 -1.52 -5.10 15.57
N SER A 437 -1.97 -6.19 14.96
CA SER A 437 -3.05 -6.20 13.95
C SER A 437 -4.22 -7.05 14.47
N LEU A 438 -5.43 -6.47 14.40
CA LEU A 438 -6.67 -7.03 14.95
C LEU A 438 -7.70 -7.16 13.83
#